data_29e4275a3cc074202a8adcd39e662021
#
_entry.id   29e4275a3cc074202a8adcd39e662021
#
_cell.length_a   1.000
_cell.length_b   1.000
_cell.length_c   1.000
_cell.angle_alpha   90.00
_cell.angle_beta   90.00
_cell.angle_gamma   90.00
#
_symmetry.space_group_name_H-M   'P 1'
#
loop_
_entity.id
_entity.type
_entity.pdbx_description
1 polymer ?
#
loop_
_entity_poly.entity_id
_entity_poly.type
_entity_poly.pdbx_seq_one_letter_code
_entity_poly.pdbx_strand_id
1 'polypeptide(L)'
;NVQKTKELCFEEGRARDASLLRPITIGNQFVEQVDSFKYLGTVLDKKLCFSSHVDTVCKKANQRLYLLRKLKCFDVSMPILETVYRSLIESILTFNIIAWYGNLTVKERARLTRVVRQAGKIVGTEQKQLSDLYHTFVKRKAQKIRSDPVHPLFESFQMLPSGRRLRAPLAKRNLYKRSFVPTAISILNSSAF
;
A
#
# COMPACT_ATOMS: atom_id res chain seq x y z
N ASN A 1 -4.85 -26.38 -10.46
CA ASN A 1 -6.03 -26.05 -11.28
C ASN A 1 -5.68 -24.86 -12.17
N VAL A 2 -5.42 -25.11 -13.46
CA VAL A 2 -4.98 -24.11 -14.45
C VAL A 2 -5.97 -22.94 -14.56
N GLN A 3 -7.28 -23.20 -14.55
CA GLN A 3 -8.31 -22.18 -14.64
C GLN A 3 -8.28 -21.13 -13.52
N LYS A 4 -7.76 -21.51 -12.33
CA LYS A 4 -7.62 -20.61 -11.17
C LYS A 4 -6.22 -19.99 -11.04
N THR A 5 -5.26 -20.43 -11.85
CA THR A 5 -3.90 -19.94 -11.88
C THR A 5 -3.80 -18.83 -12.92
N LYS A 6 -3.14 -17.74 -12.58
CA LYS A 6 -2.92 -16.61 -13.49
C LYS A 6 -1.44 -16.23 -13.44
N GLU A 7 -0.91 -15.79 -14.56
CA GLU A 7 0.44 -15.25 -14.69
C GLU A 7 0.39 -13.72 -14.79
N LEU A 8 1.13 -13.02 -13.93
CA LEU A 8 1.30 -11.58 -13.99
C LEU A 8 2.78 -11.25 -14.19
N CYS A 9 3.13 -10.79 -15.38
CA CYS A 9 4.50 -10.38 -15.71
C CYS A 9 4.71 -8.90 -15.38
N PHE A 10 5.68 -8.59 -14.53
CA PHE A 10 6.01 -7.20 -14.20
C PHE A 10 6.92 -6.58 -15.27
N GLU A 11 6.58 -5.37 -15.73
CA GLU A 11 7.38 -4.60 -16.67
C GLU A 11 8.60 -4.02 -15.98
N GLU A 12 9.81 -4.49 -16.31
CA GLU A 12 11.08 -3.88 -15.89
C GLU A 12 11.56 -2.89 -16.95
N GLY A 13 11.18 -1.64 -16.82
CA GLY A 13 11.81 -0.40 -17.35
C GLY A 13 12.10 -0.22 -18.83
N ARG A 14 12.69 -1.14 -19.56
CA ARG A 14 12.71 -1.22 -21.03
C ARG A 14 11.87 -2.42 -21.40
N ALA A 15 10.92 -2.22 -22.30
CA ALA A 15 10.11 -3.30 -22.82
C ALA A 15 11.04 -4.46 -23.22
N ARG A 16 11.15 -5.48 -22.37
CA ARG A 16 11.59 -6.77 -22.85
C ARG A 16 10.50 -7.18 -23.82
N ASP A 17 10.89 -7.49 -25.02
CA ASP A 17 10.00 -8.02 -26.02
C ASP A 17 9.11 -9.09 -25.37
N ALA A 18 7.80 -8.83 -25.29
CA ALA A 18 6.86 -9.79 -24.73
C ALA A 18 6.93 -11.14 -25.47
N SER A 19 7.46 -11.13 -26.70
CA SER A 19 7.75 -12.31 -27.51
C SER A 19 8.83 -13.24 -26.93
N LEU A 20 9.67 -12.77 -25.98
CA LEU A 20 10.72 -13.56 -25.34
C LEU A 20 10.23 -14.33 -24.10
N LEU A 21 9.04 -14.01 -23.60
CA LEU A 21 8.44 -14.71 -22.48
C LEU A 21 7.74 -15.98 -22.99
N ARG A 22 8.33 -17.13 -22.68
CA ARG A 22 7.67 -18.42 -22.96
C ARG A 22 6.42 -18.51 -22.06
N PRO A 23 5.23 -18.83 -22.64
CA PRO A 23 4.03 -19.00 -21.84
C PRO A 23 4.22 -20.14 -20.83
N ILE A 24 3.80 -19.90 -19.59
CA ILE A 24 3.83 -20.94 -18.56
C ILE A 24 2.74 -21.97 -18.84
N THR A 25 3.10 -23.25 -18.74
CA THR A 25 2.18 -24.38 -18.89
C THR A 25 2.12 -25.21 -17.61
N ILE A 26 0.95 -25.70 -17.28
CA ILE A 26 0.72 -26.70 -16.23
C ILE A 26 0.12 -27.94 -16.88
N GLY A 27 0.90 -29.01 -16.94
CA GLY A 27 0.58 -30.13 -17.83
C GLY A 27 0.63 -29.67 -19.28
N ASN A 28 -0.45 -29.92 -20.06
CA ASN A 28 -0.56 -29.49 -21.45
C ASN A 28 -1.44 -28.25 -21.64
N GLN A 29 -1.77 -27.50 -20.59
CA GLN A 29 -2.62 -26.33 -20.64
C GLN A 29 -1.84 -25.05 -20.35
N PHE A 30 -2.05 -24.01 -21.16
CA PHE A 30 -1.44 -22.69 -20.93
C PHE A 30 -2.10 -21.99 -19.75
N VAL A 31 -1.25 -21.32 -18.92
CA VAL A 31 -1.71 -20.42 -17.86
C VAL A 31 -2.10 -19.09 -18.51
N GLU A 32 -3.26 -18.57 -18.14
CA GLU A 32 -3.73 -17.28 -18.64
C GLU A 32 -2.87 -16.13 -18.08
N GLN A 33 -2.30 -15.33 -18.99
CA GLN A 33 -1.57 -14.13 -18.65
C GLN A 33 -2.54 -12.95 -18.46
N VAL A 34 -2.38 -12.20 -17.38
CA VAL A 34 -3.23 -11.07 -17.03
C VAL A 34 -2.43 -9.80 -16.80
N ASP A 35 -3.02 -8.65 -17.12
CA ASP A 35 -2.40 -7.32 -16.88
C ASP A 35 -2.53 -6.84 -15.44
N SER A 36 -3.48 -7.37 -14.70
CA SER A 36 -3.70 -7.09 -13.29
C SER A 36 -4.29 -8.30 -12.58
N PHE A 37 -3.95 -8.44 -11.29
CA PHE A 37 -4.45 -9.52 -10.45
C PHE A 37 -4.70 -9.04 -9.03
N LYS A 38 -5.80 -9.49 -8.43
CA LYS A 38 -6.10 -9.21 -7.04
C LYS A 38 -5.43 -10.25 -6.14
N TYR A 39 -4.35 -9.87 -5.50
CA TYR A 39 -3.60 -10.72 -4.58
C TYR A 39 -3.80 -10.27 -3.13
N LEU A 40 -4.29 -11.16 -2.28
CA LEU A 40 -4.54 -10.91 -0.85
C LEU A 40 -5.23 -9.55 -0.58
N GLY A 41 -6.22 -9.20 -1.39
CA GLY A 41 -6.99 -7.96 -1.24
C GLY A 41 -6.41 -6.73 -1.93
N THR A 42 -5.15 -6.76 -2.37
CA THR A 42 -4.50 -5.68 -3.13
C THR A 42 -4.54 -6.00 -4.62
N VAL A 43 -4.92 -5.03 -5.47
CA VAL A 43 -4.84 -5.18 -6.92
C VAL A 43 -3.43 -4.80 -7.36
N LEU A 44 -2.71 -5.77 -7.92
CA LEU A 44 -1.40 -5.59 -8.54
C LEU A 44 -1.60 -5.43 -10.04
N ASP A 45 -0.90 -4.48 -10.65
CA ASP A 45 -0.81 -4.32 -12.09
C ASP A 45 0.65 -4.52 -12.54
N LYS A 46 0.86 -4.81 -13.82
CA LYS A 46 2.17 -5.09 -14.41
C LYS A 46 3.21 -3.95 -14.22
N LYS A 47 2.75 -2.72 -13.98
CA LYS A 47 3.60 -1.53 -13.75
C LYS A 47 3.78 -1.21 -12.27
N LEU A 48 3.06 -1.90 -11.37
CA LEU A 48 3.01 -1.61 -9.94
C LEU A 48 2.67 -0.14 -9.64
N CYS A 49 1.79 0.45 -10.46
CA CYS A 49 1.34 1.83 -10.27
C CYS A 49 0.16 1.95 -9.30
N PHE A 50 -0.56 0.85 -9.05
CA PHE A 50 -1.69 0.73 -8.12
C PHE A 50 -2.90 1.62 -8.40
N SER A 51 -3.03 2.21 -9.59
CA SER A 51 -4.17 3.07 -9.94
C SER A 51 -5.50 2.34 -9.81
N SER A 52 -5.60 1.12 -10.36
CA SER A 52 -6.80 0.27 -10.25
C SER A 52 -7.10 -0.14 -8.79
N HIS A 53 -6.06 -0.30 -7.97
CA HIS A 53 -6.23 -0.53 -6.54
C HIS A 53 -6.86 0.68 -5.84
N VAL A 54 -6.33 1.89 -6.10
CA VAL A 54 -6.87 3.15 -5.56
C VAL A 54 -8.31 3.36 -5.99
N ASP A 55 -8.68 3.06 -7.24
CA ASP A 55 -10.06 3.12 -7.73
C ASP A 55 -10.97 2.22 -6.90
N THR A 56 -10.55 0.98 -6.68
CA THR A 56 -11.30 0.01 -5.87
C THR A 56 -11.45 0.47 -4.42
N VAL A 57 -10.37 0.97 -3.80
CA VAL A 57 -10.35 1.48 -2.42
C VAL A 57 -11.26 2.70 -2.29
N CYS A 58 -11.14 3.69 -3.19
CA CYS A 58 -11.97 4.90 -3.19
C CYS A 58 -13.45 4.56 -3.37
N LYS A 59 -13.78 3.63 -4.28
CA LYS A 59 -15.17 3.18 -4.50
C LYS A 59 -15.76 2.61 -3.22
N LYS A 60 -15.07 1.67 -2.57
CA LYS A 60 -15.51 1.06 -1.31
C LYS A 60 -15.62 2.08 -0.18
N ALA A 61 -14.63 2.95 -0.03
CA ALA A 61 -14.62 3.97 1.01
C ALA A 61 -15.78 4.96 0.83
N ASN A 62 -16.10 5.39 -0.40
CA ASN A 62 -17.24 6.27 -0.70
C ASN A 62 -18.59 5.59 -0.38
N GLN A 63 -18.74 4.30 -0.67
CA GLN A 63 -19.94 3.54 -0.26
C GLN A 63 -20.13 3.56 1.26
N ARG A 64 -19.03 3.44 2.01
CA ARG A 64 -19.08 3.47 3.48
C ARG A 64 -19.22 4.87 4.07
N LEU A 65 -18.76 5.90 3.37
CA LEU A 65 -19.08 7.29 3.71
C LEU A 65 -20.60 7.56 3.65
N TYR A 66 -21.32 6.94 2.71
CA TYR A 66 -22.78 7.03 2.67
C TYR A 66 -23.40 6.45 3.95
N LEU A 67 -22.96 5.27 4.40
CA LEU A 67 -23.42 4.69 5.65
C LEU A 67 -23.12 5.59 6.86
N LEU A 68 -21.91 6.15 6.92
CA LEU A 68 -21.50 7.06 7.99
C LEU A 68 -22.39 8.32 8.03
N ARG A 69 -22.77 8.88 6.86
CA ARG A 69 -23.72 10.00 6.78
C ARG A 69 -25.11 9.61 7.32
N LYS A 70 -25.59 8.41 6.98
CA LYS A 70 -26.88 7.93 7.49
C LYS A 70 -26.89 7.83 9.02
N LEU A 71 -25.82 7.26 9.60
CA LEU A 71 -25.69 7.20 11.05
C LEU A 71 -25.65 8.59 11.68
N LYS A 72 -24.99 9.56 11.06
CA LYS A 72 -25.01 10.96 11.51
C LYS A 72 -26.42 11.57 11.49
N CYS A 73 -27.24 11.25 10.47
CA CYS A 73 -28.63 11.72 10.38
C CYS A 73 -29.55 11.12 11.47
N PHE A 74 -29.15 10.01 12.08
CA PHE A 74 -29.85 9.40 13.22
C PHE A 74 -29.30 9.87 14.57
N ASP A 75 -28.58 10.99 14.61
CA ASP A 75 -28.00 11.61 15.81
C ASP A 75 -27.11 10.67 16.64
N VAL A 76 -26.46 9.70 15.97
CA VAL A 76 -25.48 8.82 16.61
C VAL A 76 -24.32 9.66 17.15
N SER A 77 -23.94 9.39 18.41
CA SER A 77 -22.90 10.17 19.10
C SER A 77 -21.53 10.13 18.39
N MET A 78 -20.74 11.20 18.56
CA MET A 78 -19.42 11.34 17.92
C MET A 78 -18.46 10.17 18.21
N PRO A 79 -18.33 9.63 19.44
CA PRO A 79 -17.43 8.50 19.69
C PRO A 79 -17.81 7.25 18.91
N ILE A 80 -19.10 7.00 18.71
CA ILE A 80 -19.58 5.87 17.91
C ILE A 80 -19.27 6.11 16.43
N LEU A 81 -19.55 7.32 15.90
CA LEU A 81 -19.21 7.67 14.51
C LEU A 81 -17.70 7.54 14.24
N GLU A 82 -16.85 7.94 15.18
CA GLU A 82 -15.41 7.77 15.07
C GLU A 82 -15.00 6.29 15.05
N THR A 83 -15.62 5.47 15.89
CA THR A 83 -15.40 4.00 15.90
C THR A 83 -15.82 3.38 14.57
N VAL A 84 -16.97 3.77 14.03
CA VAL A 84 -17.46 3.32 12.72
C VAL A 84 -16.51 3.78 11.60
N TYR A 85 -16.04 5.02 11.64
CA TYR A 85 -15.05 5.51 10.67
C TYR A 85 -13.78 4.64 10.69
N ARG A 86 -13.19 4.44 11.86
CA ARG A 86 -11.96 3.66 12.01
C ARG A 86 -12.13 2.22 11.55
N SER A 87 -13.21 1.57 11.93
CA SER A 87 -13.44 0.16 11.62
C SER A 87 -13.83 -0.08 10.17
N LEU A 88 -14.62 0.80 9.55
CA LEU A 88 -15.15 0.58 8.22
C LEU A 88 -14.40 1.33 7.11
N ILE A 89 -13.91 2.53 7.35
CA ILE A 89 -13.32 3.38 6.31
C ILE A 89 -11.80 3.41 6.43
N GLU A 90 -11.26 3.79 7.59
CA GLU A 90 -9.82 3.85 7.80
C GLU A 90 -9.17 2.48 7.59
N SER A 91 -9.81 1.40 8.05
CA SER A 91 -9.33 0.04 7.86
C SER A 91 -9.14 -0.34 6.39
N ILE A 92 -10.03 0.11 5.48
CA ILE A 92 -9.86 -0.12 4.04
C ILE A 92 -8.76 0.76 3.45
N LEU A 93 -8.70 2.03 3.85
CA LEU A 93 -7.70 2.98 3.37
C LEU A 93 -6.29 2.59 3.80
N THR A 94 -6.15 1.92 4.94
CA THR A 94 -4.86 1.51 5.51
C THR A 94 -4.51 0.04 5.27
N PHE A 95 -5.45 -0.74 4.70
CA PHE A 95 -5.18 -2.14 4.41
C PHE A 95 -3.97 -2.29 3.49
N ASN A 96 -2.94 -2.99 3.97
CA ASN A 96 -1.67 -3.21 3.26
C ASN A 96 -1.02 -1.92 2.68
N ILE A 97 -1.26 -0.77 3.30
CA ILE A 97 -0.84 0.57 2.84
C ILE A 97 0.67 0.67 2.59
N ILE A 98 1.47 -0.08 3.34
CA ILE A 98 2.94 -0.11 3.20
C ILE A 98 3.41 -0.63 1.84
N ALA A 99 2.60 -1.43 1.15
CA ALA A 99 2.96 -2.03 -0.13
C ALA A 99 2.70 -1.09 -1.32
N TRP A 100 1.66 -0.25 -1.24
CA TRP A 100 1.18 0.48 -2.42
C TRP A 100 1.25 2.00 -2.31
N TYR A 101 1.11 2.59 -1.11
CA TYR A 101 0.98 4.05 -0.93
C TYR A 101 2.23 4.84 -1.38
N GLY A 102 3.43 4.29 -1.20
CA GLY A 102 4.68 4.92 -1.59
C GLY A 102 4.75 5.24 -3.08
N ASN A 103 4.18 4.40 -3.93
CA ASN A 103 4.23 4.51 -5.39
C ASN A 103 3.12 5.37 -5.99
N LEU A 104 2.15 5.84 -5.19
CA LEU A 104 1.04 6.64 -5.69
C LEU A 104 1.48 7.99 -6.23
N THR A 105 0.79 8.43 -7.27
CA THR A 105 0.87 9.79 -7.80
C THR A 105 0.23 10.81 -6.85
N VAL A 106 0.55 12.09 -7.04
CA VAL A 106 -0.07 13.20 -6.28
C VAL A 106 -1.60 13.18 -6.46
N LYS A 107 -2.09 12.91 -7.67
CA LYS A 107 -3.53 12.84 -7.98
C LYS A 107 -4.23 11.73 -7.18
N GLU A 108 -3.63 10.57 -7.09
CA GLU A 108 -4.20 9.44 -6.35
C GLU A 108 -4.21 9.69 -4.84
N ARG A 109 -3.12 10.23 -4.29
CA ARG A 109 -3.05 10.65 -2.89
C ARG A 109 -4.13 11.70 -2.57
N ALA A 110 -4.33 12.68 -3.44
CA ALA A 110 -5.37 13.71 -3.28
C ALA A 110 -6.78 13.10 -3.24
N ARG A 111 -7.06 12.06 -4.05
CA ARG A 111 -8.34 11.33 -4.03
C ARG A 111 -8.59 10.66 -2.69
N LEU A 112 -7.60 9.95 -2.16
CA LEU A 112 -7.68 9.30 -0.85
C LEU A 112 -7.83 10.34 0.29
N THR A 113 -7.05 11.43 0.25
CA THR A 113 -7.15 12.54 1.22
C THR A 113 -8.55 13.17 1.22
N ARG A 114 -9.19 13.26 0.04
CA ARG A 114 -10.58 13.76 -0.06
C ARG A 114 -11.55 12.89 0.74
N VAL A 115 -11.40 11.56 0.69
CA VAL A 115 -12.23 10.62 1.47
C VAL A 115 -12.05 10.85 2.97
N VAL A 116 -10.80 10.95 3.45
CA VAL A 116 -10.48 11.21 4.86
C VAL A 116 -11.09 12.54 5.32
N ARG A 117 -10.93 13.60 4.51
CA ARG A 117 -11.51 14.93 4.82
C ARG A 117 -13.04 14.91 4.86
N GLN A 118 -13.69 14.18 3.94
CA GLN A 118 -15.13 14.02 3.97
C GLN A 118 -15.61 13.27 5.21
N ALA A 119 -14.89 12.22 5.60
CA ALA A 119 -15.19 11.50 6.84
C ALA A 119 -15.06 12.41 8.07
N GLY A 120 -14.00 13.19 8.17
CA GLY A 120 -13.79 14.15 9.25
C GLY A 120 -14.94 15.17 9.38
N LYS A 121 -15.44 15.68 8.24
CA LYS A 121 -16.62 16.58 8.23
C LYS A 121 -17.90 15.91 8.75
N ILE A 122 -18.08 14.61 8.48
CA ILE A 122 -19.27 13.86 8.94
C ILE A 122 -19.15 13.57 10.44
N VAL A 123 -17.99 13.10 10.88
CA VAL A 123 -17.72 12.76 12.29
C VAL A 123 -17.69 14.03 13.16
N GLY A 124 -17.23 15.17 12.62
CA GLY A 124 -17.06 16.42 13.35
C GLY A 124 -15.67 16.58 13.97
N THR A 125 -14.72 15.70 13.64
CA THR A 125 -13.34 15.75 14.13
C THR A 125 -12.36 15.56 12.99
N GLU A 126 -11.19 16.21 13.09
CA GLU A 126 -10.12 16.00 12.12
C GLU A 126 -9.57 14.58 12.22
N GLN A 127 -9.49 13.91 11.08
CA GLN A 127 -8.96 12.55 11.00
C GLN A 127 -7.48 12.56 10.62
N LYS A 128 -6.74 11.56 11.11
CA LYS A 128 -5.31 11.42 10.80
C LYS A 128 -5.09 11.33 9.30
N GLN A 129 -4.07 12.04 8.81
CA GLN A 129 -3.69 11.98 7.41
C GLN A 129 -3.14 10.59 7.05
N LEU A 130 -3.44 10.10 5.84
CA LEU A 130 -2.94 8.79 5.38
C LEU A 130 -1.42 8.76 5.24
N SER A 131 -0.77 9.91 4.97
CA SER A 131 0.68 10.02 4.99
C SER A 131 1.28 9.65 6.35
N ASP A 132 0.66 10.15 7.43
CA ASP A 132 1.16 9.94 8.78
C ASP A 132 0.93 8.50 9.25
N LEU A 133 -0.25 7.96 8.91
CA LEU A 133 -0.54 6.54 9.13
C LEU A 133 0.43 5.64 8.35
N TYR A 134 0.71 5.97 7.09
CA TYR A 134 1.68 5.25 6.27
C TYR A 134 3.08 5.26 6.92
N HIS A 135 3.59 6.43 7.32
CA HIS A 135 4.89 6.55 7.99
C HIS A 135 4.92 5.75 9.30
N THR A 136 3.85 5.82 10.08
CA THR A 136 3.72 5.08 11.33
C THR A 136 3.76 3.56 11.09
N PHE A 137 3.03 3.06 10.10
CA PHE A 137 3.02 1.63 9.78
C PHE A 137 4.35 1.15 9.20
N VAL A 138 4.97 1.95 8.32
CA VAL A 138 6.31 1.65 7.78
C VAL A 138 7.34 1.56 8.91
N LYS A 139 7.37 2.55 9.81
CA LYS A 139 8.29 2.59 10.95
C LYS A 139 8.09 1.37 11.86
N ARG A 140 6.84 1.08 12.24
CA ARG A 140 6.50 -0.08 13.10
C ARG A 140 6.90 -1.40 12.45
N LYS A 141 6.60 -1.58 11.16
CA LYS A 141 6.98 -2.81 10.43
C LYS A 141 8.49 -2.96 10.33
N ALA A 142 9.22 -1.90 10.03
CA ALA A 142 10.67 -1.91 9.94
C ALA A 142 11.33 -2.23 11.30
N GLN A 143 10.82 -1.66 12.39
CA GLN A 143 11.29 -1.98 13.74
C GLN A 143 11.07 -3.47 14.08
N LYS A 144 9.89 -4.02 13.73
CA LYS A 144 9.60 -5.44 13.93
C LYS A 144 10.53 -6.34 13.12
N ILE A 145 10.85 -5.96 11.86
CA ILE A 145 11.83 -6.72 11.05
C ILE A 145 13.22 -6.68 11.68
N ARG A 146 13.66 -5.53 12.16
CA ARG A 146 14.97 -5.37 12.81
C ARG A 146 15.11 -6.11 14.13
N SER A 147 14.03 -6.40 14.83
CA SER A 147 14.02 -7.20 16.05
C SER A 147 13.94 -8.71 15.81
N ASP A 148 13.81 -9.15 14.56
CA ASP A 148 13.66 -10.56 14.20
C ASP A 148 14.76 -11.00 13.21
N PRO A 149 15.87 -11.60 13.70
CA PRO A 149 16.98 -12.05 12.83
C PRO A 149 16.60 -13.12 11.81
N VAL A 150 15.49 -13.85 12.02
CA VAL A 150 15.01 -14.89 11.09
C VAL A 150 14.17 -14.29 9.96
N HIS A 151 13.77 -13.03 10.09
CA HIS A 151 12.93 -12.40 9.07
C HIS A 151 13.67 -12.24 7.72
N PRO A 152 13.08 -12.61 6.57
CA PRO A 152 13.77 -12.56 5.25
C PRO A 152 14.34 -11.20 4.86
N LEU A 153 13.77 -10.10 5.39
CA LEU A 153 14.24 -8.74 5.12
C LEU A 153 15.20 -8.19 6.21
N PHE A 154 15.61 -9.00 7.19
CA PHE A 154 16.50 -8.55 8.26
C PHE A 154 17.79 -7.95 7.70
N GLU A 155 18.45 -8.64 6.78
CA GLU A 155 19.68 -8.22 6.12
C GLU A 155 19.56 -6.91 5.32
N SER A 156 18.34 -6.48 5.00
CA SER A 156 18.10 -5.21 4.31
C SER A 156 18.28 -3.97 5.22
N PHE A 157 18.38 -4.17 6.54
CA PHE A 157 18.44 -3.09 7.54
C PHE A 157 19.80 -3.02 8.27
N GLN A 158 20.89 -3.20 7.52
CA GLN A 158 22.24 -3.13 8.07
C GLN A 158 22.64 -1.71 8.46
N MET A 159 23.37 -1.60 9.58
CA MET A 159 23.98 -0.33 10.00
C MET A 159 25.20 0.02 9.14
N LEU A 160 25.46 1.30 8.98
CA LEU A 160 26.75 1.76 8.49
C LEU A 160 27.86 1.45 9.55
N PRO A 161 29.14 1.37 9.14
CA PRO A 161 30.25 1.14 10.07
C PRO A 161 30.31 2.15 11.24
N SER A 162 29.78 3.35 11.03
CA SER A 162 29.67 4.38 12.09
C SER A 162 28.66 4.03 13.19
N GLY A 163 27.81 3.01 13.02
CA GLY A 163 26.76 2.63 13.97
C GLY A 163 25.61 3.63 14.13
N ARG A 164 25.64 4.76 13.42
CA ARG A 164 24.66 5.85 13.60
C ARG A 164 23.45 5.80 12.66
N ARG A 165 23.63 5.25 11.47
CA ARG A 165 22.59 5.23 10.41
C ARG A 165 22.52 3.87 9.74
N LEU A 166 21.33 3.55 9.25
CA LEU A 166 21.12 2.40 8.37
C LEU A 166 21.69 2.69 6.98
N ARG A 167 22.26 1.67 6.36
CA ARG A 167 22.76 1.73 4.99
C ARG A 167 21.59 1.85 4.01
N ALA A 168 21.48 2.99 3.33
CA ALA A 168 20.49 3.18 2.29
C ALA A 168 20.87 2.36 1.04
N PRO A 169 19.97 1.52 0.49
CA PRO A 169 20.24 0.79 -0.73
C PRO A 169 20.35 1.74 -1.92
N LEU A 170 21.25 1.42 -2.85
CA LEU A 170 21.38 2.18 -4.10
C LEU A 170 20.14 1.95 -4.97
N ALA A 171 19.32 2.96 -5.13
CA ALA A 171 18.07 2.91 -5.89
C ALA A 171 18.20 3.68 -7.21
N LYS A 172 18.40 2.97 -8.31
CA LYS A 172 18.49 3.57 -9.68
C LYS A 172 17.12 4.00 -10.23
N ARG A 173 16.02 3.37 -9.77
CA ARG A 173 14.65 3.58 -10.29
C ARG A 173 13.73 4.11 -9.22
N ASN A 174 12.82 5.01 -9.60
CA ASN A 174 11.86 5.62 -8.69
C ASN A 174 10.91 4.60 -8.04
N LEU A 175 10.52 3.54 -8.76
CA LEU A 175 9.67 2.48 -8.25
C LEU A 175 10.32 1.80 -7.02
N TYR A 176 11.59 1.42 -7.13
CA TYR A 176 12.33 0.83 -6.00
C TYR A 176 12.59 1.86 -4.89
N LYS A 177 13.00 3.10 -5.25
CA LYS A 177 13.23 4.18 -4.27
C LYS A 177 12.02 4.45 -3.36
N ARG A 178 10.81 4.29 -3.91
CA ARG A 178 9.54 4.50 -3.18
C ARG A 178 8.97 3.22 -2.56
N SER A 179 9.63 2.08 -2.72
CA SER A 179 9.22 0.82 -2.11
C SER A 179 9.49 0.81 -0.60
N PHE A 180 9.04 -0.23 0.08
CA PHE A 180 9.06 -0.33 1.55
C PHE A 180 10.47 -0.15 2.14
N VAL A 181 11.48 -0.92 1.70
CA VAL A 181 12.81 -0.94 2.34
C VAL A 181 13.51 0.43 2.28
N PRO A 182 13.69 1.07 1.10
CA PRO A 182 14.31 2.40 1.04
C PRO A 182 13.55 3.46 1.82
N THR A 183 12.22 3.44 1.77
CA THR A 183 11.37 4.38 2.51
C THR A 183 11.52 4.17 4.02
N ALA A 184 11.52 2.93 4.49
CA ALA A 184 11.68 2.60 5.90
C ALA A 184 13.05 3.05 6.44
N ILE A 185 14.11 2.82 5.69
CA ILE A 185 15.47 3.28 6.04
C ILE A 185 15.52 4.81 6.12
N SER A 186 14.92 5.51 5.16
CA SER A 186 14.84 6.97 5.17
C SER A 186 14.13 7.50 6.44
N ILE A 187 12.96 6.93 6.77
CA ILE A 187 12.18 7.30 7.95
C ILE A 187 12.94 7.01 9.25
N LEU A 188 13.57 5.85 9.36
CA LEU A 188 14.33 5.48 10.56
C LEU A 188 15.56 6.38 10.76
N ASN A 189 16.28 6.69 9.67
CA ASN A 189 17.43 7.59 9.71
C ASN A 189 17.05 9.04 10.05
N SER A 190 15.86 9.50 9.64
CA SER A 190 15.35 10.84 9.98
C SER A 190 14.82 10.92 11.41
N SER A 191 14.47 9.79 12.04
CA SER A 191 13.94 9.74 13.40
C SER A 191 15.05 9.52 14.47
N ALA A 192 16.30 9.35 14.06
CA ALA A 192 17.45 9.08 14.94
C ALA A 192 18.17 10.34 15.42
N PHE A 193 17.57 11.52 15.19
CA PHE A 193 18.06 12.84 15.64
C PHE A 193 16.99 13.58 16.43
#